data_1bc6120596241ffdd003edf9d1926a05
#
_entry.id   1bc6120596241ffdd003edf9d1926a05
#
_cell.length_a   1.000
_cell.length_b   1.000
_cell.length_c   1.000
_cell.angle_alpha   90.00
_cell.angle_beta   90.00
_cell.angle_gamma   90.00
#
_symmetry.space_group_name_H-M   'P 1'
#
loop_
_entity.id
_entity.type
_entity.pdbx_description
1 polymer ?
#
loop_
_entity_poly.entity_id
_entity_poly.type
_entity_poly.pdbx_seq_one_letter_code
_entity_poly.pdbx_strand_id
1 'polypeptide(L)'
;APGQSDGPNHPVVNTAFYYKDVKLFSRIAETLGKKEDAKRYRELSDSIATAYNEKFFNANTNLYGTDSTYQTYQILALSFDLVPENHRKAVLQTIVDDINRRDGHLNTGIIGTKHLWTVLVNSGHADLAYRVATQKTYPSYGFWLEKGATTLWEKWSGQASHNHQMFGSVDEFFYKFLAGLRAPTNQGTSRGYKHIRIKPFVPDDLSSVEASLETVNGKVSSGWENQDESFSLQVTVPANTTAEICVPLLSQEDIQINEGADKVWDDGSFAGDVNGIKSAGKEEDCIVFSVDSGTYQFTMKKDQ
;
A
#
# COMPACT_ATOMS: atom_id res chain seq x y z
N ALA A 1 18.23 -5.55 18.56
CA ALA A 1 18.34 -5.88 17.12
C ALA A 1 16.98 -5.70 16.47
N PRO A 2 16.90 -5.30 15.18
CA PRO A 2 15.63 -5.20 14.46
C PRO A 2 14.83 -6.51 14.57
N GLY A 3 13.55 -6.42 14.93
CA GLY A 3 12.68 -7.59 15.07
C GLY A 3 12.58 -8.24 16.46
N GLN A 4 13.35 -7.79 17.44
CA GLN A 4 13.21 -8.32 18.80
C GLN A 4 12.02 -7.75 19.59
N SER A 5 11.43 -6.66 19.10
CA SER A 5 10.33 -5.95 19.77
C SER A 5 8.94 -6.54 19.50
N ASP A 6 8.82 -7.48 18.57
CA ASP A 6 7.55 -8.02 18.13
C ASP A 6 7.15 -9.32 18.89
N GLY A 7 7.71 -9.53 20.07
CA GLY A 7 7.45 -10.72 20.88
C GLY A 7 6.03 -10.74 21.49
N PRO A 8 5.54 -11.92 21.92
CA PRO A 8 4.16 -12.12 22.36
C PRO A 8 3.76 -11.39 23.65
N ASN A 9 4.70 -10.76 24.35
CA ASN A 9 4.47 -10.10 25.64
C ASN A 9 4.49 -8.56 25.58
N HIS A 10 4.28 -7.97 24.41
CA HIS A 10 4.23 -6.51 24.27
C HIS A 10 2.80 -5.96 24.38
N PRO A 11 2.44 -5.32 25.49
CA PRO A 11 1.06 -4.80 25.69
C PRO A 11 0.61 -3.84 24.59
N VAL A 12 1.51 -3.01 24.07
CA VAL A 12 1.21 -2.09 22.95
C VAL A 12 0.74 -2.86 21.71
N VAL A 13 1.49 -3.89 21.30
CA VAL A 13 1.15 -4.72 20.12
C VAL A 13 -0.13 -5.50 20.36
N ASN A 14 -0.23 -6.21 21.49
CA ASN A 14 -1.36 -7.07 21.79
C ASN A 14 -2.68 -6.29 21.89
N THR A 15 -2.65 -5.10 22.52
CA THR A 15 -3.85 -4.25 22.63
C THR A 15 -4.26 -3.66 21.28
N ALA A 16 -3.30 -3.31 20.42
CA ALA A 16 -3.60 -2.85 19.07
C ALA A 16 -4.32 -3.94 18.23
N PHE A 17 -3.86 -5.20 18.31
CA PHE A 17 -4.55 -6.31 17.65
C PHE A 17 -5.91 -6.60 18.30
N TYR A 18 -6.03 -6.54 19.61
CA TYR A 18 -7.33 -6.71 20.30
C TYR A 18 -8.35 -5.67 19.80
N TYR A 19 -7.94 -4.40 19.71
CA TYR A 19 -8.77 -3.36 19.11
C TYR A 19 -9.19 -3.70 17.68
N LYS A 20 -8.23 -4.05 16.82
CA LYS A 20 -8.49 -4.40 15.42
C LYS A 20 -9.49 -5.54 15.30
N ASP A 21 -9.32 -6.60 16.09
CA ASP A 21 -10.18 -7.77 16.03
C ASP A 21 -11.60 -7.45 16.49
N VAL A 22 -11.76 -6.70 17.59
CA VAL A 22 -13.08 -6.26 18.08
C VAL A 22 -13.76 -5.34 17.07
N LYS A 23 -13.04 -4.39 16.46
CA LYS A 23 -13.54 -3.52 15.39
C LYS A 23 -14.02 -4.34 14.18
N LEU A 24 -13.26 -5.37 13.80
CA LEU A 24 -13.63 -6.28 12.72
C LEU A 24 -14.88 -7.08 13.06
N PHE A 25 -15.01 -7.59 14.31
CA PHE A 25 -16.20 -8.28 14.79
C PHE A 25 -17.44 -7.42 14.70
N SER A 26 -17.37 -6.12 15.07
CA SER A 26 -18.47 -5.18 14.91
C SER A 26 -18.95 -5.11 13.45
N ARG A 27 -18.02 -4.99 12.50
CA ARG A 27 -18.34 -4.93 11.06
C ARG A 27 -18.93 -6.24 10.53
N ILE A 28 -18.44 -7.39 10.99
CA ILE A 28 -18.97 -8.71 10.63
C ILE A 28 -20.41 -8.83 11.15
N ALA A 29 -20.64 -8.47 12.41
CA ALA A 29 -21.97 -8.50 13.01
C ALA A 29 -22.96 -7.58 12.26
N GLU A 30 -22.53 -6.39 11.85
CA GLU A 30 -23.33 -5.46 11.05
C GLU A 30 -23.72 -6.09 9.69
N THR A 31 -22.73 -6.69 8.98
CA THR A 31 -22.94 -7.37 7.70
C THR A 31 -23.94 -8.54 7.82
N LEU A 32 -23.91 -9.24 8.95
CA LEU A 32 -24.83 -10.35 9.25
C LEU A 32 -26.19 -9.92 9.81
N GLY A 33 -26.43 -8.62 9.93
CA GLY A 33 -27.67 -8.07 10.48
C GLY A 33 -27.82 -8.23 12.01
N LYS A 34 -26.73 -8.60 12.72
CA LYS A 34 -26.71 -8.77 14.19
C LYS A 34 -26.50 -7.41 14.88
N LYS A 35 -27.53 -6.58 14.89
CA LYS A 35 -27.44 -5.16 15.29
C LYS A 35 -26.94 -4.95 16.73
N GLU A 36 -27.42 -5.77 17.67
CA GLU A 36 -27.00 -5.68 19.09
C GLU A 36 -25.52 -6.04 19.27
N ASP A 37 -25.06 -7.09 18.61
CA ASP A 37 -23.65 -7.46 18.64
C ASP A 37 -22.78 -6.39 17.94
N ALA A 38 -23.22 -5.87 16.80
CA ALA A 38 -22.53 -4.80 16.10
C ALA A 38 -22.34 -3.58 16.99
N LYS A 39 -23.39 -3.15 17.70
CA LYS A 39 -23.33 -2.04 18.64
C LYS A 39 -22.38 -2.35 19.80
N ARG A 40 -22.55 -3.50 20.46
CA ARG A 40 -21.71 -3.93 21.59
C ARG A 40 -20.23 -3.94 21.26
N TYR A 41 -19.86 -4.53 20.11
CA TYR A 41 -18.44 -4.60 19.73
C TYR A 41 -17.90 -3.24 19.25
N ARG A 42 -18.72 -2.36 18.70
CA ARG A 42 -18.35 -0.97 18.41
C ARG A 42 -18.01 -0.22 19.70
N GLU A 43 -18.88 -0.23 20.68
CA GLU A 43 -18.66 0.41 21.99
C GLU A 43 -17.42 -0.15 22.69
N LEU A 44 -17.19 -1.47 22.59
CA LEU A 44 -15.98 -2.10 23.13
C LEU A 44 -14.74 -1.64 22.39
N SER A 45 -14.75 -1.57 21.05
CA SER A 45 -13.61 -1.07 20.27
C SER A 45 -13.27 0.36 20.62
N ASP A 46 -14.25 1.23 20.79
CA ASP A 46 -14.06 2.64 21.17
C ASP A 46 -13.42 2.75 22.56
N SER A 47 -13.89 1.93 23.51
CA SER A 47 -13.32 1.85 24.85
C SER A 47 -11.86 1.36 24.84
N ILE A 48 -11.53 0.37 24.01
CA ILE A 48 -10.15 -0.12 23.85
C ILE A 48 -9.27 0.97 23.23
N ALA A 49 -9.74 1.69 22.21
CA ALA A 49 -8.99 2.77 21.57
C ALA A 49 -8.68 3.91 22.56
N THR A 50 -9.64 4.28 23.40
CA THR A 50 -9.45 5.28 24.46
C THR A 50 -8.38 4.83 25.45
N ALA A 51 -8.53 3.63 26.01
CA ALA A 51 -7.58 3.10 26.99
C ALA A 51 -6.17 2.87 26.39
N TYR A 52 -6.10 2.51 25.10
CA TYR A 52 -4.84 2.37 24.37
C TYR A 52 -4.08 3.70 24.29
N ASN A 53 -4.78 4.76 23.89
CA ASN A 53 -4.17 6.09 23.80
C ASN A 53 -3.81 6.66 25.18
N GLU A 54 -4.67 6.54 26.17
CA GLU A 54 -4.37 6.98 27.54
C GLU A 54 -3.13 6.28 28.12
N LYS A 55 -2.95 5.01 27.83
CA LYS A 55 -1.87 4.20 28.42
C LYS A 55 -0.56 4.27 27.64
N PHE A 56 -0.60 4.33 26.31
CA PHE A 56 0.57 4.10 25.47
C PHE A 56 1.00 5.31 24.64
N PHE A 57 0.11 6.28 24.40
CA PHE A 57 0.42 7.43 23.56
C PHE A 57 0.99 8.60 24.40
N ASN A 58 2.12 9.11 23.97
CA ASN A 58 2.70 10.34 24.52
C ASN A 58 2.52 11.49 23.52
N ALA A 59 1.57 12.39 23.80
CA ALA A 59 1.25 13.51 22.93
C ALA A 59 2.38 14.54 22.77
N ASN A 60 3.31 14.62 23.73
CA ASN A 60 4.44 15.56 23.65
C ASN A 60 5.52 15.07 22.66
N THR A 61 5.68 13.76 22.52
CA THR A 61 6.67 13.14 21.63
C THR A 61 6.05 12.54 20.38
N ASN A 62 4.73 12.43 20.30
CA ASN A 62 3.97 11.73 19.26
C ASN A 62 4.38 10.25 19.11
N LEU A 63 4.70 9.58 20.20
CA LEU A 63 5.17 8.19 20.20
C LEU A 63 4.25 7.29 21.02
N TYR A 64 4.10 6.06 20.55
CA TYR A 64 3.50 4.95 21.29
C TYR A 64 4.58 4.11 21.96
N GLY A 65 4.31 3.74 23.23
CA GLY A 65 5.26 2.99 24.04
C GLY A 65 6.36 3.86 24.66
N THR A 66 7.20 3.24 25.48
CA THR A 66 8.28 3.92 26.21
C THR A 66 9.61 3.90 25.46
N ASP A 67 9.73 3.08 24.43
CA ASP A 67 10.93 2.95 23.62
C ASP A 67 10.70 3.56 22.24
N SER A 68 11.36 4.69 22.00
CA SER A 68 11.27 5.44 20.73
C SER A 68 11.89 4.72 19.52
N THR A 69 12.51 3.56 19.74
CA THR A 69 13.23 2.86 18.69
C THR A 69 12.36 1.90 17.87
N TYR A 70 11.11 1.69 18.27
CA TYR A 70 10.25 0.70 17.62
C TYR A 70 9.27 1.32 16.63
N GLN A 71 9.63 1.26 15.35
CA GLN A 71 8.73 1.61 14.25
C GLN A 71 7.41 0.83 14.33
N THR A 72 7.43 -0.42 14.76
CA THR A 72 6.25 -1.31 14.82
C THR A 72 5.07 -0.70 15.59
N TYR A 73 5.30 -0.04 16.72
CA TYR A 73 4.22 0.55 17.53
C TYR A 73 3.50 1.68 16.79
N GLN A 74 4.28 2.56 16.16
CA GLN A 74 3.76 3.69 15.40
C GLN A 74 3.00 3.20 14.15
N ILE A 75 3.58 2.20 13.46
CA ILE A 75 3.00 1.58 12.26
C ILE A 75 1.67 0.92 12.58
N LEU A 76 1.57 0.13 13.66
CA LEU A 76 0.32 -0.53 14.04
C LEU A 76 -0.75 0.50 14.45
N ALA A 77 -0.38 1.52 15.21
CA ALA A 77 -1.30 2.56 15.62
C ALA A 77 -1.88 3.31 14.40
N LEU A 78 -1.06 3.65 13.40
CA LEU A 78 -1.49 4.27 12.15
C LEU A 78 -2.32 3.30 11.30
N SER A 79 -1.86 2.07 11.14
CA SER A 79 -2.51 1.05 10.29
C SER A 79 -3.90 0.65 10.79
N PHE A 80 -4.14 0.71 12.09
CA PHE A 80 -5.41 0.31 12.71
C PHE A 80 -6.31 1.51 13.06
N ASP A 81 -5.94 2.74 12.68
CA ASP A 81 -6.68 3.97 12.99
C ASP A 81 -6.81 4.24 14.50
N LEU A 82 -5.79 3.92 15.27
CA LEU A 82 -5.73 4.19 16.71
C LEU A 82 -5.21 5.60 17.03
N VAL A 83 -4.44 6.20 16.11
CA VAL A 83 -3.84 7.53 16.32
C VAL A 83 -4.91 8.61 16.27
N PRO A 84 -4.99 9.52 17.27
CA PRO A 84 -5.87 10.68 17.19
C PRO A 84 -5.57 11.51 15.94
N GLU A 85 -6.61 11.98 15.26
CA GLU A 85 -6.51 12.61 13.93
C GLU A 85 -5.50 13.76 13.88
N ASN A 86 -5.52 14.62 14.89
CA ASN A 86 -4.60 15.78 15.01
C ASN A 86 -3.13 15.39 15.21
N HIS A 87 -2.83 14.12 15.52
CA HIS A 87 -1.47 13.61 15.72
C HIS A 87 -0.98 12.69 14.59
N ARG A 88 -1.85 12.31 13.63
CA ARG A 88 -1.50 11.32 12.57
C ARG A 88 -0.25 11.71 11.78
N LYS A 89 -0.16 12.96 11.34
CA LYS A 89 1.01 13.46 10.59
C LYS A 89 2.29 13.43 11.43
N ALA A 90 2.20 13.80 12.69
CA ALA A 90 3.34 13.82 13.58
C ALA A 90 3.84 12.40 13.94
N VAL A 91 2.92 11.44 14.18
CA VAL A 91 3.28 10.04 14.39
C VAL A 91 3.91 9.43 13.13
N LEU A 92 3.36 9.71 11.95
CA LEU A 92 3.95 9.28 10.68
C LEU A 92 5.37 9.84 10.52
N GLN A 93 5.57 11.12 10.82
CA GLN A 93 6.88 11.76 10.71
C GLN A 93 7.93 11.07 11.60
N THR A 94 7.56 10.55 12.76
CA THR A 94 8.50 9.78 13.60
C THR A 94 9.03 8.53 12.94
N ILE A 95 8.20 7.86 12.12
CA ILE A 95 8.61 6.68 11.32
C ILE A 95 9.55 7.10 10.19
N VAL A 96 9.18 8.15 9.45
CA VAL A 96 9.99 8.69 8.34
C VAL A 96 11.37 9.12 8.84
N ASP A 97 11.44 9.85 9.96
CA ASP A 97 12.68 10.32 10.57
C ASP A 97 13.55 9.14 11.04
N ASP A 98 12.94 8.12 11.65
CA ASP A 98 13.69 6.94 12.10
C ASP A 98 14.25 6.13 10.94
N ILE A 99 13.49 5.93 9.85
CA ILE A 99 13.98 5.27 8.64
C ILE A 99 15.13 6.07 8.02
N ASN A 100 15.00 7.40 7.92
CA ASN A 100 16.04 8.27 7.38
C ASN A 100 17.31 8.26 8.24
N ARG A 101 17.17 8.34 9.58
CA ARG A 101 18.29 8.22 10.52
C ARG A 101 19.03 6.90 10.43
N ARG A 102 18.34 5.84 9.97
CA ARG A 102 18.89 4.50 9.72
C ARG A 102 19.32 4.30 8.27
N ASP A 103 19.57 5.36 7.54
CA ASP A 103 20.01 5.32 6.15
C ASP A 103 19.04 4.53 5.24
N GLY A 104 17.75 4.72 5.43
CA GLY A 104 16.71 4.06 4.65
C GLY A 104 16.39 2.61 5.09
N HIS A 105 16.82 2.21 6.30
CA HIS A 105 16.52 0.87 6.79
C HIS A 105 15.30 0.84 7.72
N LEU A 106 14.55 -0.25 7.60
CA LEU A 106 13.50 -0.57 8.56
C LEU A 106 14.08 -1.00 9.92
N ASN A 107 13.26 -0.85 10.98
CA ASN A 107 13.52 -1.39 12.32
C ASN A 107 12.28 -2.15 12.82
N THR A 108 11.70 -2.96 11.95
CA THR A 108 10.53 -3.78 12.21
C THR A 108 10.86 -5.26 12.13
N GLY A 109 10.12 -6.06 12.87
CA GLY A 109 10.05 -7.52 12.72
C GLY A 109 8.86 -7.94 11.87
N ILE A 110 8.52 -9.22 11.96
CA ILE A 110 7.45 -9.86 11.18
C ILE A 110 6.08 -9.18 11.30
N ILE A 111 5.78 -8.60 12.45
CA ILE A 111 4.49 -7.92 12.71
C ILE A 111 4.47 -6.54 12.05
N GLY A 112 5.48 -5.71 12.32
CA GLY A 112 5.52 -4.33 11.84
C GLY A 112 5.74 -4.22 10.35
N THR A 113 6.60 -5.07 9.78
CA THR A 113 6.92 -5.06 8.34
C THR A 113 5.69 -5.28 7.48
N LYS A 114 4.74 -6.14 7.92
CA LYS A 114 3.49 -6.38 7.19
C LYS A 114 2.69 -5.11 6.92
N HIS A 115 2.72 -4.15 7.84
CA HIS A 115 1.92 -2.93 7.76
C HIS A 115 2.71 -1.72 7.25
N LEU A 116 4.04 -1.80 7.22
CA LEU A 116 4.93 -0.70 6.86
C LEU A 116 4.62 -0.15 5.46
N TRP A 117 4.51 -1.03 4.47
CA TRP A 117 4.31 -0.68 3.06
C TRP A 117 3.05 0.15 2.86
N THR A 118 1.93 -0.34 3.37
CA THR A 118 0.63 0.33 3.24
C THR A 118 0.61 1.67 3.99
N VAL A 119 1.22 1.75 5.17
CA VAL A 119 1.31 2.99 5.95
C VAL A 119 2.11 4.04 5.18
N LEU A 120 3.30 3.70 4.68
CA LEU A 120 4.14 4.65 3.95
C LEU A 120 3.47 5.10 2.64
N VAL A 121 3.02 4.16 1.80
CA VAL A 121 2.46 4.52 0.49
C VAL A 121 1.17 5.31 0.60
N ASN A 122 0.24 4.90 1.46
CA ASN A 122 -1.03 5.63 1.62
C ASN A 122 -0.86 7.00 2.30
N SER A 123 0.30 7.26 2.85
CA SER A 123 0.65 8.56 3.45
C SER A 123 1.57 9.42 2.56
N GLY A 124 1.72 9.07 1.28
CA GLY A 124 2.50 9.84 0.31
C GLY A 124 4.01 9.60 0.34
N HIS A 125 4.47 8.51 0.98
CA HIS A 125 5.89 8.16 1.09
C HIS A 125 6.23 6.87 0.31
N ALA A 126 5.74 6.75 -0.93
CA ALA A 126 5.98 5.59 -1.78
C ALA A 126 7.47 5.41 -2.11
N ASP A 127 8.19 6.51 -2.38
CA ASP A 127 9.64 6.51 -2.61
C ASP A 127 10.43 5.97 -1.42
N LEU A 128 10.01 6.35 -0.22
CA LEU A 128 10.63 5.84 1.00
C LEU A 128 10.37 4.34 1.18
N ALA A 129 9.16 3.86 0.88
CA ALA A 129 8.83 2.44 0.90
C ALA A 129 9.69 1.67 -0.11
N TYR A 130 9.84 2.19 -1.33
CA TYR A 130 10.69 1.61 -2.36
C TYR A 130 12.17 1.56 -1.92
N ARG A 131 12.69 2.66 -1.39
CA ARG A 131 14.06 2.73 -0.86
C ARG A 131 14.30 1.69 0.25
N VAL A 132 13.33 1.49 1.16
CA VAL A 132 13.41 0.44 2.18
C VAL A 132 13.41 -0.96 1.57
N ALA A 133 12.56 -1.20 0.56
CA ALA A 133 12.44 -2.50 -0.10
C ALA A 133 13.70 -2.90 -0.88
N THR A 134 14.41 -1.91 -1.46
CA THR A 134 15.58 -2.10 -2.32
C THR A 134 16.92 -2.01 -1.57
N GLN A 135 16.94 -1.83 -0.25
CA GLN A 135 18.15 -1.84 0.56
C GLN A 135 18.93 -3.14 0.38
N LYS A 136 20.28 -3.01 0.34
CA LYS A 136 21.21 -4.16 0.17
C LYS A 136 21.96 -4.52 1.45
N THR A 137 22.09 -3.56 2.37
CA THR A 137 22.79 -3.76 3.63
C THR A 137 21.81 -4.17 4.76
N TYR A 138 22.33 -4.70 5.85
CA TYR A 138 21.53 -5.18 7.00
C TYR A 138 20.84 -4.03 7.75
N PRO A 139 19.56 -4.19 8.11
CA PRO A 139 18.62 -5.28 7.83
C PRO A 139 17.82 -5.02 6.53
N SER A 140 17.81 -5.98 5.61
CA SER A 140 17.06 -5.84 4.35
C SER A 140 16.87 -7.18 3.63
N TYR A 141 16.00 -7.21 2.63
CA TYR A 141 15.85 -8.33 1.71
C TYR A 141 17.12 -8.51 0.83
N GLY A 142 17.71 -7.41 0.37
CA GLY A 142 18.96 -7.44 -0.40
C GLY A 142 20.12 -8.06 0.39
N PHE A 143 20.21 -7.79 1.69
CA PHE A 143 21.18 -8.47 2.55
C PHE A 143 20.99 -9.99 2.56
N TRP A 144 19.74 -10.49 2.60
CA TRP A 144 19.49 -11.92 2.50
C TRP A 144 19.91 -12.50 1.15
N LEU A 145 19.59 -11.81 0.06
CA LEU A 145 20.01 -12.23 -1.30
C LEU A 145 21.53 -12.32 -1.41
N GLU A 146 22.27 -11.34 -0.90
CA GLU A 146 23.74 -11.37 -0.86
C GLU A 146 24.31 -12.52 0.00
N LYS A 147 23.54 -13.00 0.98
CA LYS A 147 23.87 -14.18 1.78
C LYS A 147 23.42 -15.50 1.14
N GLY A 148 22.91 -15.47 -0.08
CA GLY A 148 22.45 -16.64 -0.82
C GLY A 148 21.07 -17.17 -0.41
N ALA A 149 20.21 -16.32 0.16
CA ALA A 149 18.84 -16.72 0.49
C ALA A 149 18.05 -17.04 -0.78
N THR A 150 17.38 -18.17 -0.78
CA THR A 150 16.43 -18.62 -1.82
C THR A 150 14.98 -18.63 -1.29
N THR A 151 14.80 -18.31 -0.02
CA THR A 151 13.53 -18.27 0.69
C THR A 151 13.53 -17.09 1.66
N LEU A 152 12.38 -16.74 2.21
CA LEU A 152 12.28 -15.75 3.28
C LEU A 152 12.74 -16.34 4.61
N TRP A 153 13.50 -15.56 5.37
CA TRP A 153 14.02 -15.97 6.68
C TRP A 153 13.12 -15.42 7.81
N GLU A 154 13.19 -16.05 8.97
CA GLU A 154 12.43 -15.66 10.15
C GLU A 154 12.96 -14.38 10.80
N LYS A 155 14.27 -14.14 10.72
CA LYS A 155 14.96 -12.98 11.30
C LYS A 155 15.88 -12.33 10.29
N TRP A 156 15.96 -11.00 10.35
CA TRP A 156 16.87 -10.24 9.49
C TRP A 156 18.32 -10.70 9.59
N SER A 157 18.76 -11.15 10.77
CA SER A 157 20.12 -11.67 11.00
C SER A 157 20.44 -13.00 10.33
N GLY A 158 19.45 -13.71 9.78
CA GLY A 158 19.62 -15.07 9.27
C GLY A 158 19.71 -16.14 10.36
N GLN A 159 19.48 -15.79 11.62
CA GLN A 159 19.31 -16.78 12.68
C GLN A 159 17.88 -17.36 12.66
N ALA A 160 17.70 -18.58 13.17
CA ALA A 160 16.45 -19.33 13.19
C ALA A 160 16.04 -19.89 11.80
N SER A 161 14.74 -19.99 11.49
CA SER A 161 14.25 -20.64 10.27
C SER A 161 14.60 -19.87 9.01
N HIS A 162 15.04 -20.58 7.99
CA HIS A 162 15.26 -20.04 6.64
C HIS A 162 14.09 -20.34 5.67
N ASN A 163 12.97 -20.77 6.17
CA ASN A 163 11.73 -20.97 5.41
C ASN A 163 10.54 -20.43 6.22
N HIS A 164 10.35 -19.09 6.19
CA HIS A 164 9.41 -18.41 7.07
C HIS A 164 8.72 -17.26 6.33
N GLN A 165 7.48 -17.46 5.89
CA GLN A 165 6.76 -16.57 4.97
C GLN A 165 6.36 -15.20 5.55
N MET A 166 6.59 -14.91 6.83
CA MET A 166 6.00 -13.74 7.51
C MET A 166 6.52 -12.38 7.01
N PHE A 167 7.67 -12.34 6.35
CA PHE A 167 8.17 -11.15 5.67
C PHE A 167 7.73 -11.02 4.21
N GLY A 168 6.91 -11.96 3.70
CA GLY A 168 6.42 -11.94 2.31
C GLY A 168 5.47 -10.79 1.97
N SER A 169 5.15 -9.93 2.92
CA SER A 169 4.35 -8.72 2.66
C SER A 169 4.98 -7.72 1.69
N VAL A 170 6.27 -7.87 1.38
CA VAL A 170 6.92 -7.09 0.31
C VAL A 170 6.32 -7.41 -1.06
N ASP A 171 5.82 -8.63 -1.29
CA ASP A 171 5.12 -8.99 -2.53
C ASP A 171 3.81 -8.18 -2.67
N GLU A 172 3.12 -7.91 -1.55
CA GLU A 172 1.95 -7.02 -1.56
C GLU A 172 2.35 -5.60 -2.05
N PHE A 173 3.52 -5.11 -1.65
CA PHE A 173 4.05 -3.83 -2.14
C PHE A 173 4.30 -3.86 -3.65
N PHE A 174 4.90 -4.94 -4.17
CA PHE A 174 5.19 -5.07 -5.59
C PHE A 174 3.90 -5.14 -6.43
N TYR A 175 2.96 -5.99 -6.05
CA TYR A 175 1.69 -6.13 -6.77
C TYR A 175 0.80 -4.90 -6.64
N LYS A 176 0.61 -4.43 -5.41
CA LYS A 176 -0.40 -3.42 -5.08
C LYS A 176 0.05 -2.00 -5.41
N PHE A 177 1.35 -1.74 -5.29
CA PHE A 177 1.88 -0.40 -5.44
C PHE A 177 2.77 -0.25 -6.67
N LEU A 178 3.80 -1.07 -6.87
CA LEU A 178 4.62 -0.94 -8.08
C LEU A 178 3.83 -1.26 -9.35
N ALA A 179 3.16 -2.40 -9.40
CA ALA A 179 2.28 -2.74 -10.52
C ALA A 179 0.91 -2.05 -10.47
N GLY A 180 0.50 -1.55 -9.30
CA GLY A 180 -0.74 -0.83 -9.11
C GLY A 180 -2.01 -1.67 -9.04
N LEU A 181 -1.93 -2.99 -8.94
CA LEU A 181 -3.09 -3.89 -8.87
C LEU A 181 -3.80 -3.79 -7.50
N ARG A 182 -4.80 -2.91 -7.41
CA ARG A 182 -5.53 -2.64 -6.18
C ARG A 182 -6.99 -3.07 -6.27
N ALA A 183 -7.51 -3.65 -5.19
CA ALA A 183 -8.95 -3.65 -4.97
C ALA A 183 -9.37 -2.23 -4.55
N PRO A 184 -10.40 -1.62 -5.14
CA PRO A 184 -10.89 -0.31 -4.71
C PRO A 184 -11.28 -0.34 -3.24
N THR A 185 -10.99 0.76 -2.55
CA THR A 185 -11.28 0.91 -1.12
C THR A 185 -12.77 1.13 -0.83
N ASN A 186 -13.59 1.43 -1.84
CA ASN A 186 -15.03 1.66 -1.69
C ASN A 186 -15.78 0.36 -1.46
N GLN A 187 -16.19 0.20 -0.24
CA GLN A 187 -16.64 -1.00 0.46
C GLN A 187 -17.97 -1.58 -0.05
N GLY A 188 -18.04 -2.11 -1.20
CA GLY A 188 -19.29 -2.77 -1.63
C GLY A 188 -19.22 -3.38 -3.01
N THR A 189 -18.52 -2.73 -3.92
CA THR A 189 -18.48 -3.07 -5.34
C THR A 189 -17.23 -3.85 -5.77
N SER A 190 -16.19 -3.89 -4.94
CA SER A 190 -14.88 -4.48 -5.30
C SER A 190 -14.67 -5.94 -4.90
N ARG A 191 -15.73 -6.64 -4.47
CA ARG A 191 -15.62 -8.05 -4.07
C ARG A 191 -15.13 -8.90 -5.22
N GLY A 192 -14.06 -9.67 -4.99
CA GLY A 192 -13.49 -10.57 -5.98
C GLY A 192 -12.93 -9.86 -7.22
N TYR A 193 -12.47 -8.63 -7.09
CA TYR A 193 -12.00 -7.82 -8.22
C TYR A 193 -13.06 -7.55 -9.28
N LYS A 194 -14.32 -7.40 -8.88
CA LYS A 194 -15.43 -7.03 -9.79
C LYS A 194 -15.25 -5.61 -10.32
N HIS A 195 -14.72 -4.73 -9.49
CA HIS A 195 -14.25 -3.39 -9.83
C HIS A 195 -12.78 -3.29 -9.42
N ILE A 196 -11.92 -2.81 -10.30
CA ILE A 196 -10.47 -2.85 -10.14
C ILE A 196 -9.94 -1.41 -10.17
N ARG A 197 -8.92 -1.10 -9.37
CA ARG A 197 -8.16 0.14 -9.52
C ARG A 197 -6.71 -0.20 -9.87
N ILE A 198 -6.26 0.30 -11.02
CA ILE A 198 -4.87 0.21 -11.44
C ILE A 198 -4.23 1.57 -11.18
N LYS A 199 -3.34 1.63 -10.20
CA LYS A 199 -2.61 2.86 -9.84
C LYS A 199 -1.17 2.51 -9.54
N PRO A 200 -0.30 2.44 -10.55
CA PRO A 200 1.11 2.14 -10.37
C PRO A 200 1.85 3.30 -9.71
N PHE A 201 2.83 2.97 -8.89
CA PHE A 201 3.88 3.87 -8.46
C PHE A 201 5.12 3.59 -9.31
N VAL A 202 5.68 4.62 -9.91
CA VAL A 202 6.82 4.53 -10.84
C VAL A 202 8.04 5.20 -10.20
N PRO A 203 8.99 4.42 -9.62
CA PRO A 203 10.25 4.95 -9.12
C PRO A 203 11.16 5.42 -10.25
N ASP A 204 12.01 6.41 -9.98
CA ASP A 204 12.90 7.01 -10.98
C ASP A 204 13.95 6.03 -11.54
N ASP A 205 14.40 5.08 -10.73
CA ASP A 205 15.46 4.11 -11.07
C ASP A 205 14.93 2.75 -11.53
N LEU A 206 13.63 2.61 -11.76
CA LEU A 206 12.99 1.39 -12.25
C LEU A 206 12.38 1.64 -13.62
N SER A 207 12.84 0.90 -14.63
CA SER A 207 12.42 1.09 -16.02
C SER A 207 11.13 0.36 -16.40
N SER A 208 10.76 -0.70 -15.70
CA SER A 208 9.56 -1.48 -16.00
C SER A 208 9.09 -2.35 -14.85
N VAL A 209 7.79 -2.62 -14.84
CA VAL A 209 7.15 -3.61 -13.97
C VAL A 209 6.07 -4.33 -14.77
N GLU A 210 5.94 -5.64 -14.57
CA GLU A 210 4.82 -6.42 -15.05
C GLU A 210 4.30 -7.33 -13.94
N ALA A 211 2.97 -7.35 -13.74
CA ALA A 211 2.32 -8.26 -12.81
C ALA A 211 0.94 -8.69 -13.31
N SER A 212 0.54 -9.88 -12.91
CA SER A 212 -0.81 -10.38 -13.18
C SER A 212 -1.34 -11.19 -12.01
N LEU A 213 -2.66 -11.20 -11.88
CA LEU A 213 -3.38 -11.90 -10.83
C LEU A 213 -4.56 -12.65 -11.41
N GLU A 214 -4.67 -13.94 -11.10
CA GLU A 214 -5.86 -14.74 -11.41
C GLU A 214 -6.94 -14.44 -10.37
N THR A 215 -8.06 -13.93 -10.82
CA THR A 215 -9.22 -13.60 -9.97
C THR A 215 -10.39 -14.54 -10.28
N VAL A 216 -11.42 -14.50 -9.45
CA VAL A 216 -12.67 -15.24 -9.71
C VAL A 216 -13.40 -14.77 -10.98
N ASN A 217 -13.04 -13.60 -11.51
CA ASN A 217 -13.61 -13.05 -12.75
C ASN A 217 -12.67 -13.24 -13.96
N GLY A 218 -11.48 -13.79 -13.76
CA GLY A 218 -10.45 -13.99 -14.78
C GLY A 218 -9.16 -13.23 -14.47
N LYS A 219 -8.22 -13.28 -15.40
CA LYS A 219 -6.89 -12.67 -15.25
C LYS A 219 -6.99 -11.13 -15.34
N VAL A 220 -6.42 -10.45 -14.36
CA VAL A 220 -6.10 -9.03 -14.42
C VAL A 220 -4.60 -8.86 -14.55
N SER A 221 -4.14 -7.91 -15.36
CA SER A 221 -2.72 -7.60 -15.49
C SER A 221 -2.47 -6.10 -15.57
N SER A 222 -1.29 -5.71 -15.13
CA SER A 222 -0.76 -4.35 -15.25
C SER A 222 0.73 -4.45 -15.56
N GLY A 223 1.17 -3.78 -16.62
CA GLY A 223 2.57 -3.68 -16.98
C GLY A 223 2.88 -2.28 -17.48
N TRP A 224 3.95 -1.67 -16.94
CA TRP A 224 4.39 -0.37 -17.39
C TRP A 224 5.86 -0.34 -17.74
N GLU A 225 6.20 0.54 -18.68
CA GLU A 225 7.57 0.87 -19.06
C GLU A 225 7.77 2.38 -18.96
N ASN A 226 8.86 2.78 -18.30
CA ASN A 226 9.25 4.15 -18.09
C ASN A 226 10.60 4.40 -18.79
N GLN A 227 10.55 5.02 -19.96
CA GLN A 227 11.71 5.35 -20.79
C GLN A 227 11.97 6.87 -20.73
N ASP A 228 13.12 7.34 -21.23
CA ASP A 228 13.51 8.75 -21.16
C ASP A 228 12.45 9.66 -21.82
N GLU A 229 11.92 9.29 -22.99
CA GLU A 229 11.01 10.10 -23.80
C GLU A 229 9.54 9.69 -23.70
N SER A 230 9.23 8.59 -23.02
CA SER A 230 7.86 8.06 -22.99
C SER A 230 7.57 7.20 -21.75
N PHE A 231 6.30 7.16 -21.39
CA PHE A 231 5.74 6.19 -20.46
C PHE A 231 4.65 5.39 -21.17
N SER A 232 4.60 4.09 -20.92
CA SER A 232 3.52 3.22 -21.38
C SER A 232 2.95 2.39 -20.24
N LEU A 233 1.64 2.15 -20.27
CA LEU A 233 0.92 1.33 -19.31
C LEU A 233 -0.04 0.40 -20.06
N GLN A 234 0.22 -0.91 -20.00
CA GLN A 234 -0.65 -1.93 -20.52
C GLN A 234 -1.47 -2.58 -19.41
N VAL A 235 -2.79 -2.68 -19.60
CA VAL A 235 -3.71 -3.23 -18.62
C VAL A 235 -4.67 -4.21 -19.28
N THR A 236 -4.91 -5.35 -18.62
CA THR A 236 -5.99 -6.27 -18.97
C THR A 236 -7.04 -6.29 -17.87
N VAL A 237 -8.29 -6.02 -18.25
CA VAL A 237 -9.47 -6.01 -17.38
C VAL A 237 -10.36 -7.21 -17.81
N PRO A 238 -10.58 -8.20 -16.93
CA PRO A 238 -11.31 -9.42 -17.30
C PRO A 238 -12.79 -9.17 -17.63
N ALA A 239 -13.42 -10.10 -18.32
CA ALA A 239 -14.82 -10.00 -18.72
C ALA A 239 -15.76 -9.74 -17.54
N ASN A 240 -16.82 -8.95 -17.78
CA ASN A 240 -17.82 -8.57 -16.77
C ASN A 240 -17.25 -7.82 -15.55
N THR A 241 -16.10 -7.18 -15.69
CA THR A 241 -15.50 -6.30 -14.68
C THR A 241 -15.31 -4.90 -15.23
N THR A 242 -15.06 -3.94 -14.36
CA THR A 242 -14.72 -2.56 -14.72
C THR A 242 -13.46 -2.15 -13.99
N ALA A 243 -12.75 -1.14 -14.52
CA ALA A 243 -11.59 -0.62 -13.85
C ALA A 243 -11.51 0.91 -13.88
N GLU A 244 -10.81 1.45 -12.88
CA GLU A 244 -10.23 2.80 -12.90
C GLU A 244 -8.73 2.64 -13.14
N ILE A 245 -8.24 3.18 -14.25
CA ILE A 245 -6.84 3.12 -14.62
C ILE A 245 -6.21 4.50 -14.45
N CYS A 246 -5.31 4.62 -13.48
CA CYS A 246 -4.50 5.80 -13.21
C CYS A 246 -3.24 5.79 -14.07
N VAL A 247 -3.16 6.64 -15.08
CA VAL A 247 -1.92 6.92 -15.80
C VAL A 247 -1.17 8.00 -15.04
N PRO A 248 0.03 7.74 -14.46
CA PRO A 248 0.73 8.69 -13.61
C PRO A 248 1.23 9.89 -14.39
N LEU A 249 1.22 11.08 -13.77
CA LEU A 249 1.64 12.33 -14.39
C LEU A 249 3.17 12.44 -14.58
N LEU A 250 3.96 11.78 -13.75
CA LEU A 250 5.44 11.79 -13.77
C LEU A 250 6.03 13.21 -13.80
N SER A 251 5.41 14.14 -13.07
CA SER A 251 5.79 15.55 -12.98
C SER A 251 5.61 16.35 -14.29
N GLN A 252 4.88 15.82 -15.27
CA GLN A 252 4.56 16.54 -16.51
C GLN A 252 3.35 17.48 -16.32
N GLU A 253 3.37 18.66 -16.94
CA GLU A 253 2.28 19.65 -16.85
C GLU A 253 1.33 19.56 -18.03
N ASP A 254 1.85 19.59 -19.27
CA ASP A 254 1.09 19.49 -20.51
C ASP A 254 1.11 18.03 -21.01
N ILE A 255 0.03 17.30 -20.72
CA ILE A 255 -0.01 15.86 -20.90
C ILE A 255 -0.95 15.49 -22.03
N GLN A 256 -0.41 14.80 -23.02
CA GLN A 256 -1.17 14.05 -24.00
C GLN A 256 -1.07 12.55 -23.72
N ILE A 257 -2.20 11.87 -23.60
CA ILE A 257 -2.27 10.40 -23.45
C ILE A 257 -3.04 9.83 -24.64
N ASN A 258 -2.46 8.79 -25.24
CA ASN A 258 -3.13 7.99 -26.27
C ASN A 258 -3.48 6.61 -25.69
N GLU A 259 -4.57 6.01 -26.20
CA GLU A 259 -4.87 4.59 -26.11
C GLU A 259 -4.75 3.97 -27.50
N GLY A 260 -3.76 3.08 -27.69
CA GLY A 260 -3.38 2.64 -29.04
C GLY A 260 -2.99 3.80 -29.94
N ALA A 261 -3.75 4.01 -31.02
CA ALA A 261 -3.54 5.13 -31.94
C ALA A 261 -4.41 6.37 -31.63
N ASP A 262 -5.38 6.23 -30.73
CA ASP A 262 -6.39 7.26 -30.47
C ASP A 262 -5.97 8.15 -29.29
N LYS A 263 -6.12 9.46 -29.46
CA LYS A 263 -5.89 10.42 -28.39
C LYS A 263 -7.07 10.36 -27.40
N VAL A 264 -6.80 10.08 -26.12
CA VAL A 264 -7.82 9.96 -25.08
C VAL A 264 -7.77 11.06 -24.04
N TRP A 265 -6.64 11.75 -23.91
CA TRP A 265 -6.49 12.93 -23.06
C TRP A 265 -5.59 13.96 -23.73
N ASP A 266 -6.06 15.19 -23.79
CA ASP A 266 -5.33 16.31 -24.39
C ASP A 266 -5.84 17.64 -23.83
N ASP A 267 -4.95 18.61 -23.67
CA ASP A 267 -5.27 19.96 -23.20
C ASP A 267 -6.18 20.00 -21.96
N GLY A 268 -5.87 19.12 -20.99
CA GLY A 268 -6.57 19.04 -19.71
C GLY A 268 -7.98 18.41 -19.76
N SER A 269 -8.38 17.81 -20.89
CA SER A 269 -9.71 17.27 -21.09
C SER A 269 -9.70 15.87 -21.72
N PHE A 270 -10.77 15.12 -21.42
CA PHE A 270 -11.02 13.83 -22.05
C PHE A 270 -11.43 14.04 -23.51
N ALA A 271 -10.68 13.45 -24.45
CA ALA A 271 -10.89 13.62 -25.88
C ALA A 271 -12.08 12.81 -26.44
N GLY A 272 -12.67 11.89 -25.64
CA GLY A 272 -13.93 11.19 -25.90
C GLY A 272 -13.87 10.12 -27.00
N ASP A 273 -14.90 9.25 -27.00
CA ASP A 273 -15.29 8.33 -28.08
C ASP A 273 -14.30 7.20 -28.42
N VAL A 274 -13.57 6.68 -27.42
CA VAL A 274 -12.75 5.47 -27.57
C VAL A 274 -13.48 4.28 -26.96
N ASN A 275 -13.57 3.20 -27.71
CA ASN A 275 -14.32 2.00 -27.31
C ASN A 275 -13.81 1.43 -25.97
N GLY A 276 -14.72 1.26 -25.02
CA GLY A 276 -14.43 0.75 -23.69
C GLY A 276 -14.00 1.80 -22.66
N ILE A 277 -13.66 3.03 -23.06
CA ILE A 277 -13.35 4.13 -22.14
C ILE A 277 -14.59 5.02 -21.96
N LYS A 278 -15.11 5.10 -20.74
CA LYS A 278 -16.35 5.84 -20.43
C LYS A 278 -16.13 7.30 -20.08
N SER A 279 -15.05 7.55 -19.35
CA SER A 279 -14.71 8.89 -18.87
C SER A 279 -13.27 8.96 -18.46
N ALA A 280 -12.72 10.17 -18.41
CA ALA A 280 -11.45 10.44 -17.78
C ALA A 280 -11.53 11.70 -16.91
N GLY A 281 -10.66 11.79 -15.90
CA GLY A 281 -10.54 12.95 -15.03
C GLY A 281 -9.16 13.03 -14.38
N LYS A 282 -8.74 14.25 -14.01
CA LYS A 282 -7.45 14.48 -13.33
C LYS A 282 -7.60 14.31 -11.83
N GLU A 283 -6.80 13.45 -11.26
CA GLU A 283 -6.49 13.41 -9.82
C GLU A 283 -5.14 14.11 -9.56
N GLU A 284 -4.74 14.21 -8.30
CA GLU A 284 -3.53 14.95 -7.90
C GLU A 284 -2.26 14.49 -8.65
N ASP A 285 -2.10 13.19 -8.82
CA ASP A 285 -0.88 12.54 -9.32
C ASP A 285 -1.08 11.72 -10.61
N CYS A 286 -2.30 11.67 -11.16
CA CYS A 286 -2.59 10.86 -12.36
C CYS A 286 -3.83 11.33 -13.14
N ILE A 287 -3.96 10.88 -14.38
CA ILE A 287 -5.22 10.90 -15.12
C ILE A 287 -5.91 9.55 -14.93
N VAL A 288 -7.13 9.57 -14.45
CA VAL A 288 -7.94 8.37 -14.16
C VAL A 288 -8.91 8.12 -15.30
N PHE A 289 -8.81 6.98 -15.94
CA PHE A 289 -9.73 6.50 -16.96
C PHE A 289 -10.68 5.45 -16.37
N SER A 290 -11.98 5.66 -16.50
CA SER A 290 -12.99 4.65 -16.18
C SER A 290 -13.25 3.78 -17.40
N VAL A 291 -13.00 2.47 -17.26
CA VAL A 291 -13.03 1.54 -18.40
C VAL A 291 -13.89 0.29 -18.14
N ASP A 292 -14.39 -0.30 -19.21
CA ASP A 292 -15.00 -1.62 -19.22
C ASP A 292 -13.94 -2.75 -19.33
N SER A 293 -14.40 -4.00 -19.46
CA SER A 293 -13.52 -5.14 -19.76
C SER A 293 -12.83 -4.98 -21.11
N GLY A 294 -11.54 -5.29 -21.17
CA GLY A 294 -10.72 -5.16 -22.37
C GLY A 294 -9.23 -5.18 -22.07
N THR A 295 -8.44 -4.98 -23.11
CA THR A 295 -7.00 -4.73 -22.99
C THR A 295 -6.73 -3.33 -23.52
N TYR A 296 -6.04 -2.53 -22.70
CA TYR A 296 -5.76 -1.13 -22.97
C TYR A 296 -4.26 -0.89 -22.96
N GLN A 297 -3.79 -0.01 -23.86
CA GLN A 297 -2.39 0.41 -23.92
C GLN A 297 -2.31 1.95 -23.94
N PHE A 298 -2.15 2.51 -22.76
CA PHE A 298 -1.94 3.96 -22.60
C PHE A 298 -0.48 4.31 -22.88
N THR A 299 -0.27 5.39 -23.64
CA THR A 299 1.06 5.94 -23.92
C THR A 299 1.07 7.43 -23.67
N MET A 300 2.12 7.92 -23.05
CA MET A 300 2.36 9.34 -22.77
C MET A 300 3.77 9.69 -23.23
N LYS A 301 3.91 10.78 -24.00
CA LYS A 301 5.22 11.39 -24.29
C LYS A 301 5.62 12.25 -23.10
N LYS A 302 6.90 12.27 -22.80
CA LYS A 302 7.48 13.14 -21.78
C LYS A 302 8.12 14.35 -22.47
N ASP A 303 7.95 15.50 -21.85
CA ASP A 303 8.70 16.70 -22.26
C ASP A 303 10.17 16.53 -21.91
N GLN A 304 11.07 17.00 -22.78
CA GLN A 304 12.52 16.95 -22.57
C GLN A 304 13.01 18.03 -21.62
#